data_4654ba95be19901dd7e3d49ad890b08b
#
_entry.id   4654ba95be19901dd7e3d49ad890b08b
#
_cell.length_a   1.000
_cell.length_b   1.000
_cell.length_c   1.000
_cell.angle_alpha   90.00
_cell.angle_beta   90.00
_cell.angle_gamma   90.00
#
_symmetry.space_group_name_H-M   'P 1'
#
loop_
_entity.id
_entity.type
_entity.pdbx_description
1 polymer ?
#
loop_
_entity_poly.entity_id
_entity_poly.type
_entity_poly.pdbx_seq_one_letter_code
_entity_poly.pdbx_strand_id
1 'polypeptide(L)'
;MIEIKCPGSRPITGFCPDYYHAQVQGQLEVCDLDYCDFVECLIQEYKSEDEYFNDKGESNFYNSLGMEKGVIVDAYDLNLKKEVFYYGKLGMSREEIKKWESDII
;
A
#
# COMPACT_ATOMS: atom_id res chain seq x y z
N MET A 1 -10.57 9.49 -13.01
CA MET A 1 -9.25 9.74 -12.36
C MET A 1 -9.30 9.31 -10.92
N ILE A 2 -8.19 8.82 -10.40
CA ILE A 2 -8.04 8.47 -8.99
C ILE A 2 -6.80 9.17 -8.47
N GLU A 3 -6.92 9.91 -7.38
CA GLU A 3 -5.79 10.51 -6.65
C GLU A 3 -5.64 9.80 -5.31
N ILE A 4 -4.47 9.22 -5.09
CA ILE A 4 -4.20 8.43 -3.88
C ILE A 4 -3.18 9.16 -3.02
N LYS A 5 -3.50 9.35 -1.74
CA LYS A 5 -2.60 9.92 -0.75
C LYS A 5 -2.39 8.94 0.39
N CYS A 6 -1.13 8.79 0.81
CA CYS A 6 -0.76 7.94 1.93
C CYS A 6 -0.11 8.81 3.01
N PRO A 7 -0.92 9.53 3.83
CA PRO A 7 -0.37 10.46 4.81
C PRO A 7 0.39 9.72 5.91
N GLY A 8 1.58 10.24 6.26
CA GLY A 8 2.41 9.68 7.33
C GLY A 8 2.13 10.30 8.70
N SER A 9 1.67 11.54 8.75
CA SER A 9 1.56 12.30 10.00
C SER A 9 0.22 13.00 10.20
N ARG A 10 -0.52 13.31 9.14
CA ARG A 10 -1.82 13.96 9.30
C ARG A 10 -2.94 12.94 9.48
N PRO A 11 -4.00 13.25 10.22
CA PRO A 11 -5.14 12.35 10.38
C PRO A 11 -5.95 12.22 9.09
N ILE A 12 -6.58 11.07 8.91
CA ILE A 12 -7.55 10.83 7.85
C ILE A 12 -8.92 11.24 8.37
N THR A 13 -9.51 12.28 7.76
CA THR A 13 -10.77 12.86 8.22
C THR A 13 -11.96 12.53 7.33
N GLY A 14 -11.72 11.97 6.15
CA GLY A 14 -12.75 11.76 5.13
C GLY A 14 -13.03 12.99 4.25
N PHE A 15 -12.36 14.09 4.50
CA PHE A 15 -12.46 15.31 3.69
C PHE A 15 -11.16 15.60 2.95
N CYS A 16 -11.29 16.04 1.70
CA CYS A 16 -10.14 16.47 0.91
C CYS A 16 -9.69 17.87 1.36
N PRO A 17 -8.43 18.01 1.85
CA PRO A 17 -7.91 19.34 2.19
C PRO A 17 -7.92 20.30 1.00
N ASP A 18 -8.09 21.61 1.26
CA ASP A 18 -8.23 22.61 0.20
C ASP A 18 -7.07 22.62 -0.80
N TYR A 19 -5.84 22.44 -0.32
CA TYR A 19 -4.67 22.42 -1.21
C TYR A 19 -4.65 21.19 -2.12
N TYR A 20 -5.15 20.04 -1.68
CA TYR A 20 -5.31 18.85 -2.54
C TYR A 20 -6.50 19.00 -3.48
N HIS A 21 -7.57 19.65 -3.03
CA HIS A 21 -8.71 19.97 -3.88
C HIS A 21 -8.27 20.83 -5.07
N ALA A 22 -7.46 21.86 -4.83
CA ALA A 22 -6.91 22.69 -5.89
C ALA A 22 -6.03 21.89 -6.86
N GLN A 23 -5.19 20.99 -6.35
CA GLN A 23 -4.36 20.08 -7.17
C GLN A 23 -5.23 19.20 -8.07
N VAL A 24 -6.25 18.56 -7.51
CA VAL A 24 -7.17 17.68 -8.24
C VAL A 24 -7.92 18.45 -9.31
N GLN A 25 -8.40 19.66 -9.03
CA GLN A 25 -9.08 20.49 -10.01
C GLN A 25 -8.17 20.85 -11.19
N GLY A 26 -6.90 21.18 -10.90
CA GLY A 26 -5.90 21.43 -11.94
C GLY A 26 -5.64 20.18 -12.80
N GLN A 27 -5.52 19.02 -12.19
CA GLN A 27 -5.32 17.74 -12.90
C GLN A 27 -6.52 17.40 -13.78
N LEU A 28 -7.75 17.60 -13.31
CA LEU A 28 -8.96 17.37 -14.08
C LEU A 28 -9.02 18.28 -15.32
N GLU A 29 -8.63 19.53 -15.16
CA GLU A 29 -8.56 20.49 -16.27
C GLU A 29 -7.57 20.07 -17.35
N VAL A 30 -6.35 19.69 -16.94
CA VAL A 30 -5.28 19.27 -17.87
C VAL A 30 -5.65 17.99 -18.60
N CYS A 31 -6.26 17.01 -17.92
CA CYS A 31 -6.64 15.73 -18.49
C CYS A 31 -8.00 15.72 -19.16
N ASP A 32 -8.73 16.84 -19.13
CA ASP A 32 -10.08 16.96 -19.67
C ASP A 32 -11.05 15.91 -19.10
N LEU A 33 -11.02 15.74 -17.77
CA LEU A 33 -11.86 14.81 -17.02
C LEU A 33 -12.79 15.54 -16.08
N ASP A 34 -13.99 14.97 -15.85
CA ASP A 34 -15.01 15.59 -15.02
C ASP A 34 -14.96 15.15 -13.55
N TYR A 35 -14.40 13.96 -13.28
CA TYR A 35 -14.45 13.35 -11.95
C TYR A 35 -13.10 12.83 -11.51
N CYS A 36 -12.86 12.92 -10.18
CA CYS A 36 -11.72 12.31 -9.53
C CYS A 36 -12.14 11.73 -8.18
N ASP A 37 -11.81 10.46 -7.94
CA ASP A 37 -11.91 9.85 -6.62
C ASP A 37 -10.65 10.18 -5.83
N PHE A 38 -10.85 10.80 -4.66
CA PHE A 38 -9.77 11.11 -3.74
C PHE A 38 -9.70 10.03 -2.67
N VAL A 39 -8.60 9.26 -2.68
CA VAL A 39 -8.41 8.11 -1.80
C VAL A 39 -7.25 8.35 -0.84
N GLU A 40 -7.50 8.21 0.45
CA GLU A 40 -6.48 8.31 1.48
C GLU A 40 -6.27 6.94 2.13
N CYS A 41 -5.01 6.52 2.26
CA CYS A 41 -4.63 5.25 2.86
C CYS A 41 -3.66 5.48 4.01
N LEU A 42 -3.97 4.92 5.17
CA LEU A 42 -3.03 4.86 6.29
C LEU A 42 -2.32 3.51 6.24
N ILE A 43 -1.01 3.54 5.96
CA ILE A 43 -0.18 2.35 5.88
C ILE A 43 0.70 2.28 7.12
N GLN A 44 0.66 1.14 7.81
CA GLN A 44 1.49 0.88 8.98
C GLN A 44 2.27 -0.41 8.78
N GLU A 45 3.50 -0.44 9.30
CA GLU A 45 4.37 -1.61 9.22
C GLU A 45 4.29 -2.43 10.50
N TYR A 46 4.28 -3.75 10.36
CA TYR A 46 4.48 -4.65 11.49
C TYR A 46 5.95 -4.65 11.89
N LYS A 47 6.21 -4.74 13.19
CA LYS A 47 7.57 -4.74 13.73
C LYS A 47 8.31 -6.04 13.50
N SER A 48 7.59 -7.14 13.32
CA SER A 48 8.16 -8.46 13.10
C SER A 48 7.27 -9.32 12.22
N GLU A 49 7.85 -10.35 11.64
CA GLU A 49 7.15 -11.38 10.87
C GLU A 49 6.09 -12.09 11.72
N ASP A 50 6.43 -12.39 12.97
CA ASP A 50 5.51 -13.08 13.88
C ASP A 50 4.28 -12.23 14.20
N GLU A 51 4.43 -10.92 14.39
CA GLU A 51 3.29 -10.02 14.59
C GLU A 51 2.37 -10.01 13.37
N TYR A 52 2.95 -10.00 12.17
CA TYR A 52 2.18 -10.04 10.93
C TYR A 52 1.33 -11.31 10.82
N PHE A 53 1.92 -12.48 11.06
CA PHE A 53 1.20 -13.75 10.92
C PHE A 53 0.24 -14.04 12.07
N ASN A 54 0.51 -13.53 13.27
CA ASN A 54 -0.37 -13.70 14.42
C ASN A 54 -1.59 -12.78 14.38
N ASP A 55 -1.51 -11.66 13.68
CA ASP A 55 -2.62 -10.73 13.54
C ASP A 55 -3.53 -11.16 12.38
N LYS A 56 -4.40 -12.13 12.64
CA LYS A 56 -5.30 -12.73 11.66
C LYS A 56 -6.74 -12.32 11.88
N GLY A 57 -7.43 -11.97 10.78
CA GLY A 57 -8.88 -11.88 10.71
C GLY A 57 -9.50 -13.18 10.19
N GLU A 58 -10.47 -13.06 9.31
CA GLU A 58 -11.16 -14.21 8.70
C GLU A 58 -10.25 -14.99 7.74
N SER A 59 -9.20 -14.37 7.22
CA SER A 59 -8.25 -14.99 6.30
C SER A 59 -6.88 -14.34 6.44
N ASN A 60 -5.89 -14.87 5.71
CA ASN A 60 -4.54 -14.27 5.63
C ASN A 60 -4.52 -12.90 4.94
N PHE A 61 -5.60 -12.53 4.28
CA PHE A 61 -5.76 -11.24 3.59
C PHE A 61 -6.02 -10.09 4.56
N TYR A 62 -6.61 -10.39 5.73
CA TYR A 62 -7.06 -9.39 6.70
C TYR A 62 -6.38 -9.57 8.05
N ASN A 63 -6.22 -8.44 8.76
CA ASN A 63 -5.82 -8.48 10.17
C ASN A 63 -7.04 -8.72 11.08
N SER A 64 -6.81 -8.75 12.40
CA SER A 64 -7.88 -8.96 13.39
C SER A 64 -8.93 -7.86 13.42
N LEU A 65 -8.61 -6.68 12.90
CA LEU A 65 -9.53 -5.54 12.80
C LEU A 65 -10.25 -5.47 11.44
N GLY A 66 -10.05 -6.45 10.58
CA GLY A 66 -10.67 -6.49 9.26
C GLY A 66 -10.01 -5.63 8.19
N MET A 67 -8.81 -5.10 8.45
CA MET A 67 -8.04 -4.32 7.48
C MET A 67 -7.13 -5.21 6.65
N GLU A 68 -6.98 -4.88 5.38
CA GLU A 68 -6.10 -5.62 4.47
C GLU A 68 -4.64 -5.51 4.91
N LYS A 69 -3.89 -6.58 4.69
CA LYS A 69 -2.46 -6.62 4.92
C LYS A 69 -1.73 -7.34 3.79
N GLY A 70 -0.46 -7.03 3.61
CA GLY A 70 0.34 -7.62 2.55
C GLY A 70 1.83 -7.49 2.83
N VAL A 71 2.65 -8.01 1.93
CA VAL A 71 4.10 -8.04 2.06
C VAL A 71 4.74 -7.42 0.82
N ILE A 72 5.75 -6.59 1.05
CA ILE A 72 6.57 -5.96 0.01
C ILE A 72 8.03 -6.28 0.31
N VAL A 73 8.78 -6.69 -0.70
CA VAL A 73 10.24 -6.82 -0.60
C VAL A 73 10.88 -5.65 -1.32
N ASP A 74 11.71 -4.91 -0.60
CA ASP A 74 12.55 -3.85 -1.12
C ASP A 74 13.96 -4.41 -1.30
N ALA A 75 14.41 -4.51 -2.55
CA ALA A 75 15.69 -5.08 -2.90
C ALA A 75 16.47 -4.17 -3.83
N TYR A 76 17.80 -4.24 -3.76
CA TYR A 76 18.68 -3.55 -4.69
C TYR A 76 19.15 -4.51 -5.78
N ASP A 77 18.82 -4.22 -7.04
CA ASP A 77 19.24 -5.03 -8.17
C ASP A 77 20.64 -4.58 -8.62
N LEU A 78 21.62 -5.46 -8.45
CA LEU A 78 23.01 -5.17 -8.81
C LEU A 78 23.23 -5.01 -10.32
N ASN A 79 22.43 -5.68 -11.13
CA ASN A 79 22.52 -5.59 -12.59
C ASN A 79 21.95 -4.29 -13.11
N LEU A 80 20.79 -3.90 -12.60
CA LEU A 80 20.11 -2.66 -12.96
C LEU A 80 20.65 -1.44 -12.20
N LYS A 81 21.41 -1.67 -11.12
CA LYS A 81 21.95 -0.65 -10.21
C LYS A 81 20.87 0.29 -9.68
N LYS A 82 19.73 -0.28 -9.30
CA LYS A 82 18.61 0.46 -8.73
C LYS A 82 17.83 -0.37 -7.72
N GLU A 83 17.07 0.33 -6.90
CA GLU A 83 16.13 -0.25 -5.96
C GLU A 83 14.91 -0.79 -6.72
N VAL A 84 14.47 -2.00 -6.37
CA VAL A 84 13.32 -2.66 -6.99
C VAL A 84 12.40 -3.15 -5.88
N PHE A 85 11.09 -2.90 -6.05
CA PHE A 85 10.07 -3.36 -5.12
C PHE A 85 9.33 -4.55 -5.71
N TYR A 86 9.18 -5.61 -4.92
CA TYR A 86 8.41 -6.79 -5.27
C TYR A 86 7.19 -6.87 -4.37
N TYR A 87 6.02 -6.95 -4.97
CA TYR A 87 4.75 -6.99 -4.26
C TYR A 87 4.28 -8.43 -4.13
N GLY A 88 4.10 -8.90 -2.90
CA GLY A 88 3.59 -10.23 -2.63
C GLY A 88 2.12 -10.37 -3.05
N LYS A 89 1.74 -11.56 -3.48
CA LYS A 89 0.35 -11.89 -3.73
C LYS A 89 -0.42 -11.81 -2.40
N LEU A 90 -1.61 -11.25 -2.42
CA LEU A 90 -2.42 -11.10 -1.21
C LEU A 90 -2.93 -12.46 -0.73
N GLY A 91 -3.01 -12.62 0.58
CA GLY A 91 -3.56 -13.82 1.20
C GLY A 91 -2.64 -15.02 1.26
N MET A 92 -1.33 -14.84 0.99
CA MET A 92 -0.36 -15.95 1.09
C MET A 92 -0.17 -16.44 2.53
N SER A 93 0.01 -17.74 2.69
CA SER A 93 0.43 -18.34 3.95
C SER A 93 1.90 -18.02 4.25
N ARG A 94 2.35 -18.33 5.47
CA ARG A 94 3.74 -18.12 5.87
C ARG A 94 4.72 -18.88 4.97
N GLU A 95 4.41 -20.14 4.66
CA GLU A 95 5.25 -20.97 3.77
C GLU A 95 5.31 -20.41 2.35
N GLU A 96 4.18 -19.96 1.82
CA GLU A 96 4.10 -19.34 0.51
C GLU A 96 4.92 -18.05 0.43
N ILE A 97 4.88 -17.21 1.45
CA ILE A 97 5.67 -15.99 1.53
C ILE A 97 7.17 -16.31 1.58
N LYS A 98 7.58 -17.28 2.38
CA LYS A 98 8.98 -17.68 2.48
C LYS A 98 9.53 -18.22 1.16
N LYS A 99 8.74 -19.01 0.45
CA LYS A 99 9.11 -19.51 -0.87
C LYS A 99 9.24 -18.35 -1.87
N TRP A 100 8.30 -17.43 -1.86
CA TRP A 100 8.31 -16.25 -2.72
C TRP A 100 9.53 -15.36 -2.46
N GLU A 101 9.88 -15.12 -1.21
CA GLU A 101 11.08 -14.37 -0.83
C GLU A 101 12.35 -15.07 -1.34
N SER A 102 12.43 -16.38 -1.19
CA SER A 102 13.57 -17.18 -1.67
C SER A 102 13.75 -17.10 -3.18
N ASP A 103 12.66 -17.02 -3.94
CA ASP A 103 12.69 -16.91 -5.39
C ASP A 103 13.20 -15.53 -5.87
N ILE A 104 13.04 -14.50 -5.04
CA ILE A 104 13.52 -13.13 -5.34
C ILE A 104 15.03 -13.01 -5.13
N ILE A 105 15.55 -13.66 -4.09
CA ILE A 105 16.98 -13.62 -3.71
C ILE A 105 17.82 -14.66 -4.54
#